data_7470d53ef0cf18ad70e94ea19f4609eb
#
_entry.id   7470d53ef0cf18ad70e94ea19f4609eb
#
_cell.length_a   1.000
_cell.length_b   1.000
_cell.length_c   1.000
_cell.angle_alpha   90.00
_cell.angle_beta   90.00
_cell.angle_gamma   90.00
#
_symmetry.space_group_name_H-M   'P 1'
#
loop_
_entity.id
_entity.type
_entity.pdbx_description
1 polymer ?
#
loop_
_entity_poly.entity_id
_entity_poly.type
_entity_poly.pdbx_seq_one_letter_code
_entity_poly.pdbx_strand_id
1 'polypeptide(L)'
;MAMRQFVRWVAALCVLLAACGKEQKVGIISGTVTDVEGNPVANAEVTATGRVTSSTRTLHNGTFYLTNVPEGFTTILARATIGGKEYTGRQVAQVFPNEQSKNINIMIAPVDRQGSVEGRVMDPLGQGIERARVFAGGALSSALAITDKRGYYRIDGLPAGFEYPIVASAPDFENDRRTVTIRAGETSIISFTLNYSNNRPVNAPRNLSATAWTMPRELLATRSDRLLHAYASIRALFDEKARPLRPPSRAAGDYWIEVNLSWDFEQQISLLGYGIFRGTTLDELQTNAIAFLRDPLADFFADLDPRLQPNVTYYYEMVALNTDYLNDLPGSSSGRSNRAIARPFMPIRIREPRPNALVDSRSLIISWTAVERADYYLVLIYDRLPDYQVHPFYPSDLGNPGAAKVLAPNTSLVYTGPEFTPGRTYYLVVLAFSNDRSTRAISPLVAVRAL
;
A
#
# COMPACT_ATOMS: atom_id res chain seq x y z
N MET A 1 -46.08 36.14 44.73
CA MET A 1 -44.93 35.32 45.16
C MET A 1 -44.72 34.09 44.25
N ALA A 2 -45.71 33.63 43.53
CA ALA A 2 -45.63 32.45 42.66
C ALA A 2 -44.92 32.66 41.30
N MET A 3 -44.92 33.88 40.76
CA MET A 3 -44.33 34.17 39.43
C MET A 3 -42.79 34.31 39.42
N ARG A 4 -42.14 34.53 40.61
CA ARG A 4 -40.67 34.55 40.72
C ARG A 4 -40.03 33.17 40.86
N GLN A 5 -40.78 32.17 41.29
CA GLN A 5 -40.28 30.79 41.36
C GLN A 5 -40.33 30.08 39.99
N PHE A 6 -41.32 30.41 39.15
CA PHE A 6 -41.44 29.81 37.81
C PHE A 6 -40.30 30.26 36.88
N VAL A 7 -39.84 31.52 36.96
CA VAL A 7 -38.71 32.01 36.18
C VAL A 7 -37.37 31.37 36.60
N ARG A 8 -37.22 30.97 37.87
CA ARG A 8 -36.04 30.29 38.36
C ARG A 8 -35.95 28.82 37.88
N TRP A 9 -37.06 28.15 37.72
CA TRP A 9 -37.11 26.78 37.23
C TRP A 9 -36.91 26.69 35.70
N VAL A 10 -37.39 27.65 34.95
CA VAL A 10 -37.14 27.74 33.49
C VAL A 10 -35.67 28.10 33.20
N ALA A 11 -35.05 28.95 33.99
CA ALA A 11 -33.62 29.26 33.85
C ALA A 11 -32.70 28.10 34.25
N ALA A 12 -33.11 27.26 35.24
CA ALA A 12 -32.36 26.05 35.61
C ALA A 12 -32.52 24.93 34.57
N LEU A 13 -33.67 24.86 33.89
CA LEU A 13 -33.90 23.86 32.83
C LEU A 13 -33.17 24.24 31.53
N CYS A 14 -32.98 25.53 31.22
CA CYS A 14 -32.20 25.98 30.08
C CYS A 14 -30.69 25.81 30.27
N VAL A 15 -30.18 25.78 31.51
CA VAL A 15 -28.76 25.50 31.81
C VAL A 15 -28.42 23.99 31.73
N LEU A 16 -29.41 23.13 31.95
CA LEU A 16 -29.24 21.68 31.82
C LEU A 16 -29.27 21.16 30.35
N LEU A 17 -29.79 21.99 29.42
CA LEU A 17 -29.79 21.67 27.98
C LEU A 17 -28.58 22.22 27.21
N ALA A 18 -27.71 22.98 27.86
CA ALA A 18 -26.47 23.51 27.29
C ALA A 18 -25.22 22.61 27.56
N ALA A 19 -25.41 21.37 28.02
CA ALA A 19 -24.42 20.33 27.88
C ALA A 19 -24.49 19.83 26.43
N CYS A 20 -24.18 20.72 25.48
CA CYS A 20 -23.95 20.40 24.08
C CYS A 20 -22.75 19.44 24.06
N GLY A 21 -22.96 18.13 24.07
CA GLY A 21 -21.95 17.18 23.78
C GLY A 21 -21.34 17.59 22.45
N LYS A 22 -20.02 17.82 22.38
CA LYS A 22 -19.33 18.05 21.11
C LYS A 22 -19.75 16.90 20.20
N GLU A 23 -20.40 17.23 19.09
CA GLU A 23 -20.82 16.27 18.08
C GLU A 23 -19.58 15.48 17.69
N GLN A 24 -19.62 14.17 17.94
CA GLN A 24 -18.46 13.31 17.71
C GLN A 24 -18.27 13.19 16.20
N LYS A 25 -17.24 13.80 15.69
CA LYS A 25 -16.89 13.69 14.28
C LYS A 25 -16.45 12.26 13.98
N VAL A 26 -16.97 11.72 12.90
CA VAL A 26 -16.71 10.34 12.48
C VAL A 26 -16.26 10.30 11.03
N GLY A 27 -15.51 9.28 10.69
CA GLY A 27 -15.08 8.97 9.32
C GLY A 27 -15.36 7.52 8.97
N ILE A 28 -14.83 7.12 7.84
CA ILE A 28 -14.99 5.79 7.26
C ILE A 28 -13.61 5.17 7.06
N ILE A 29 -13.49 3.87 7.30
CA ILE A 29 -12.28 3.10 7.02
C ILE A 29 -12.61 1.98 6.04
N SER A 30 -11.75 1.76 5.07
CA SER A 30 -11.84 0.61 4.16
C SER A 30 -10.46 -0.01 3.91
N GLY A 31 -10.47 -1.31 3.68
CA GLY A 31 -9.24 -2.06 3.43
C GLY A 31 -9.50 -3.52 3.14
N THR A 32 -8.47 -4.33 3.30
CA THR A 32 -8.52 -5.78 3.10
C THR A 32 -7.93 -6.51 4.30
N VAL A 33 -8.45 -7.70 4.58
CA VAL A 33 -7.86 -8.64 5.53
C VAL A 33 -7.29 -9.81 4.73
N THR A 34 -6.01 -10.10 4.97
CA THR A 34 -5.30 -11.23 4.37
C THR A 34 -4.66 -12.10 5.44
N ASP A 35 -4.41 -13.37 5.14
CA ASP A 35 -3.52 -14.22 5.94
C ASP A 35 -2.03 -13.87 5.68
N VAL A 36 -1.12 -14.60 6.33
CA VAL A 36 0.33 -14.38 6.19
C VAL A 36 0.87 -14.77 4.81
N GLU A 37 0.15 -15.59 4.06
CA GLU A 37 0.43 -15.97 2.68
C GLU A 37 -0.11 -14.94 1.66
N GLY A 38 -0.90 -13.95 2.15
CA GLY A 38 -1.52 -12.92 1.31
C GLY A 38 -2.87 -13.31 0.71
N ASN A 39 -3.47 -14.45 1.12
CA ASN A 39 -4.79 -14.84 0.69
C ASN A 39 -5.86 -13.99 1.37
N PRO A 40 -6.92 -13.56 0.66
CA PRO A 40 -8.01 -12.80 1.26
C PRO A 40 -8.80 -13.66 2.25
N VAL A 41 -9.10 -13.09 3.40
CA VAL A 41 -9.88 -13.77 4.44
C VAL A 41 -11.33 -13.29 4.42
N ALA A 42 -12.24 -14.20 4.07
CA ALA A 42 -13.68 -13.95 4.08
C ALA A 42 -14.25 -14.06 5.49
N ASN A 43 -15.32 -13.28 5.76
CA ASN A 43 -16.09 -13.34 7.01
C ASN A 43 -15.26 -13.07 8.29
N ALA A 44 -14.06 -12.45 8.16
CA ALA A 44 -13.30 -11.98 9.30
C ALA A 44 -14.05 -10.83 9.98
N GLU A 45 -14.13 -10.86 11.29
CA GLU A 45 -14.68 -9.76 12.08
C GLU A 45 -13.63 -8.62 12.13
N VAL A 46 -14.05 -7.41 11.75
CA VAL A 46 -13.19 -6.22 11.78
C VAL A 46 -13.81 -5.19 12.71
N THR A 47 -13.06 -4.76 13.71
CA THR A 47 -13.54 -3.87 14.78
C THR A 47 -12.60 -2.70 14.93
N ALA A 48 -13.12 -1.48 14.95
CA ALA A 48 -12.41 -0.29 15.41
C ALA A 48 -12.65 -0.12 16.91
N THR A 49 -11.57 -0.05 17.68
CA THR A 49 -11.63 0.14 19.12
C THR A 49 -11.40 1.61 19.48
N GLY A 50 -12.35 2.23 20.18
CA GLY A 50 -12.32 3.61 20.62
C GLY A 50 -13.40 3.89 21.65
N ARG A 51 -13.80 5.15 21.81
CA ARG A 51 -14.94 5.54 22.67
C ARG A 51 -16.25 4.93 22.19
N VAL A 52 -16.37 4.71 20.89
CA VAL A 52 -17.49 3.99 20.25
C VAL A 52 -16.85 2.85 19.46
N THR A 53 -17.39 1.65 19.60
CA THR A 53 -16.94 0.48 18.85
C THR A 53 -17.75 0.36 17.57
N SER A 54 -17.07 0.38 16.44
CA SER A 54 -17.65 0.05 15.13
C SER A 54 -17.17 -1.32 14.68
N SER A 55 -18.04 -2.13 14.12
CA SER A 55 -17.68 -3.46 13.64
C SER A 55 -18.32 -3.78 12.29
N THR A 56 -17.65 -4.65 11.53
CA THR A 56 -18.12 -5.16 10.25
C THR A 56 -17.49 -6.54 9.99
N ARG A 57 -17.90 -7.20 8.91
CA ARG A 57 -17.27 -8.45 8.45
C ARG A 57 -16.72 -8.29 7.04
N THR A 58 -15.60 -8.94 6.76
CA THR A 58 -15.04 -8.95 5.42
C THR A 58 -15.93 -9.71 4.44
N LEU A 59 -15.95 -9.23 3.21
CA LEU A 59 -16.58 -9.91 2.08
C LEU A 59 -15.74 -11.14 1.67
N HIS A 60 -16.25 -11.93 0.73
CA HIS A 60 -15.57 -13.13 0.21
C HIS A 60 -14.15 -12.87 -0.35
N ASN A 61 -13.86 -11.66 -0.76
CA ASN A 61 -12.57 -11.22 -1.26
C ASN A 61 -11.69 -10.51 -0.20
N GLY A 62 -12.03 -10.66 1.08
CA GLY A 62 -11.30 -10.07 2.19
C GLY A 62 -11.50 -8.56 2.38
N THR A 63 -12.28 -7.87 1.53
CA THR A 63 -12.50 -6.43 1.70
C THR A 63 -13.47 -6.13 2.84
N PHE A 64 -13.25 -5.02 3.55
CA PHE A 64 -14.13 -4.51 4.58
C PHE A 64 -14.41 -3.02 4.42
N TYR A 65 -15.51 -2.59 5.01
CA TYR A 65 -15.95 -1.22 5.06
C TYR A 65 -16.53 -0.93 6.45
N LEU A 66 -15.91 0.01 7.16
CA LEU A 66 -16.23 0.34 8.54
C LEU A 66 -16.68 1.80 8.61
N THR A 67 -17.90 2.04 9.05
CA THR A 67 -18.50 3.38 9.15
C THR A 67 -18.56 3.87 10.60
N ASN A 68 -18.79 5.16 10.79
CA ASN A 68 -18.96 5.79 12.10
C ASN A 68 -17.75 5.60 13.03
N VAL A 69 -16.55 5.56 12.46
CA VAL A 69 -15.31 5.47 13.24
C VAL A 69 -14.95 6.86 13.74
N PRO A 70 -14.75 7.06 15.06
CA PRO A 70 -14.36 8.35 15.61
C PRO A 70 -13.08 8.91 14.99
N GLU A 71 -13.03 10.23 14.80
CA GLU A 71 -11.83 10.93 14.32
C GLU A 71 -10.60 10.67 15.21
N GLY A 72 -9.40 10.71 14.63
CA GLY A 72 -8.13 10.52 15.32
C GLY A 72 -7.50 9.14 15.03
N PHE A 73 -6.51 8.80 15.84
CA PHE A 73 -5.86 7.49 15.74
C PHE A 73 -6.71 6.39 16.36
N THR A 74 -6.96 5.34 15.60
CA THR A 74 -7.71 4.17 16.07
C THR A 74 -7.01 2.89 15.68
N THR A 75 -7.12 1.87 16.53
CA THR A 75 -6.67 0.51 16.21
C THR A 75 -7.81 -0.28 15.59
N ILE A 76 -7.59 -0.79 14.40
CA ILE A 76 -8.48 -1.72 13.72
C ILE A 76 -7.99 -3.12 14.01
N LEU A 77 -8.84 -3.94 14.59
CA LEU A 77 -8.58 -5.34 14.92
C LEU A 77 -9.35 -6.23 13.96
N ALA A 78 -8.68 -7.19 13.34
CA ALA A 78 -9.32 -8.25 12.57
C ALA A 78 -9.17 -9.60 13.28
N ARG A 79 -10.25 -10.41 13.27
CA ARG A 79 -10.30 -11.77 13.85
C ARG A 79 -10.99 -12.73 12.90
N ALA A 80 -10.48 -13.95 12.81
CA ALA A 80 -11.12 -15.03 12.06
C ALA A 80 -10.78 -16.38 12.67
N THR A 81 -11.64 -17.37 12.45
CA THR A 81 -11.33 -18.78 12.74
C THR A 81 -11.15 -19.50 11.41
N ILE A 82 -9.96 -20.02 11.18
CA ILE A 82 -9.60 -20.73 9.94
C ILE A 82 -9.10 -22.12 10.31
N GLY A 83 -9.77 -23.16 9.80
CA GLY A 83 -9.42 -24.54 10.12
C GLY A 83 -9.44 -24.88 11.63
N GLY A 84 -10.34 -24.23 12.39
CA GLY A 84 -10.46 -24.40 13.84
C GLY A 84 -9.42 -23.65 14.68
N LYS A 85 -8.50 -22.90 14.05
CA LYS A 85 -7.53 -22.03 14.74
C LYS A 85 -7.97 -20.58 14.72
N GLU A 86 -7.67 -19.87 15.79
CA GLU A 86 -7.91 -18.44 15.89
C GLU A 86 -6.76 -17.65 15.22
N TYR A 87 -7.14 -16.70 14.37
CA TYR A 87 -6.25 -15.75 13.70
C TYR A 87 -6.63 -14.35 14.13
N THR A 88 -5.63 -13.53 14.45
CA THR A 88 -5.83 -12.12 14.75
C THR A 88 -4.78 -11.26 14.05
N GLY A 89 -5.14 -10.01 13.81
CA GLY A 89 -4.21 -8.99 13.29
C GLY A 89 -4.76 -7.62 13.57
N ARG A 90 -3.91 -6.61 13.46
CA ARG A 90 -4.29 -5.23 13.75
C ARG A 90 -3.57 -4.24 12.87
N GLN A 91 -4.21 -3.10 12.66
CA GLN A 91 -3.63 -1.96 11.97
C GLN A 91 -4.08 -0.67 12.66
N VAL A 92 -3.17 0.25 12.85
CA VAL A 92 -3.50 1.59 13.33
C VAL A 92 -3.87 2.46 12.14
N ALA A 93 -5.00 3.16 12.22
CA ALA A 93 -5.48 4.06 11.18
C ALA A 93 -5.69 5.47 11.74
N GLN A 94 -5.42 6.47 10.90
CA GLN A 94 -5.86 7.84 11.12
C GLN A 94 -7.23 8.00 10.49
N VAL A 95 -8.19 8.49 11.26
CA VAL A 95 -9.56 8.75 10.81
C VAL A 95 -9.76 10.25 10.71
N PHE A 96 -10.18 10.70 9.54
CA PHE A 96 -10.55 12.09 9.29
C PHE A 96 -12.07 12.21 9.26
N PRO A 97 -12.62 13.32 9.84
CA PRO A 97 -14.07 13.51 9.88
C PRO A 97 -14.66 13.67 8.48
N ASN A 98 -15.75 12.96 8.22
CA ASN A 98 -16.49 12.94 6.96
C ASN A 98 -15.66 12.43 5.74
N GLU A 99 -14.50 11.82 5.98
CA GLU A 99 -13.64 11.26 4.94
C GLU A 99 -13.52 9.74 5.05
N GLN A 100 -13.05 9.12 3.97
CA GLN A 100 -12.75 7.70 3.92
C GLN A 100 -11.24 7.47 3.94
N SER A 101 -10.72 6.91 5.04
CA SER A 101 -9.37 6.36 5.09
C SER A 101 -9.35 5.00 4.39
N LYS A 102 -8.59 4.91 3.28
CA LYS A 102 -8.56 3.75 2.39
C LYS A 102 -7.26 2.95 2.60
N ASN A 103 -7.24 1.73 2.05
CA ASN A 103 -6.07 0.86 2.04
C ASN A 103 -5.54 0.50 3.44
N ILE A 104 -6.44 0.40 4.42
CA ILE A 104 -6.11 -0.08 5.75
C ILE A 104 -6.07 -1.62 5.68
N ASN A 105 -4.94 -2.13 5.18
CA ASN A 105 -4.77 -3.56 4.95
C ASN A 105 -4.25 -4.22 6.23
N ILE A 106 -4.90 -5.32 6.63
CA ILE A 106 -4.61 -6.03 7.88
C ILE A 106 -4.21 -7.45 7.54
N MET A 107 -3.01 -7.83 7.94
CA MET A 107 -2.56 -9.22 7.92
C MET A 107 -2.93 -9.88 9.25
N ILE A 108 -3.66 -11.00 9.17
CA ILE A 108 -3.93 -11.83 10.34
C ILE A 108 -2.99 -13.04 10.37
N ALA A 109 -2.54 -13.40 11.56
CA ALA A 109 -1.71 -14.58 11.82
C ALA A 109 -2.35 -15.45 12.89
N PRO A 110 -2.07 -16.77 12.89
CA PRO A 110 -2.47 -17.63 14.01
C PRO A 110 -1.96 -17.06 15.33
N VAL A 111 -2.77 -17.12 16.36
CA VAL A 111 -2.39 -16.57 17.70
C VAL A 111 -1.12 -17.23 18.24
N ASP A 112 -0.90 -18.50 17.94
CA ASP A 112 0.32 -19.26 18.29
C ASP A 112 1.57 -18.83 17.48
N ARG A 113 1.41 -18.03 16.43
CA ARG A 113 2.48 -17.45 15.60
C ARG A 113 2.61 -15.94 15.76
N GLN A 114 2.30 -15.45 16.93
CA GLN A 114 2.45 -14.05 17.29
C GLN A 114 3.42 -13.89 18.45
N GLY A 115 4.01 -12.70 18.57
CA GLY A 115 4.86 -12.33 19.70
C GLY A 115 4.50 -10.96 20.23
N SER A 116 5.26 -10.49 21.19
CA SER A 116 4.99 -9.24 21.92
C SER A 116 6.25 -8.39 22.02
N VAL A 117 6.05 -7.09 22.23
CA VAL A 117 7.10 -6.14 22.60
C VAL A 117 6.65 -5.43 23.85
N GLU A 118 7.56 -5.29 24.83
CA GLU A 118 7.31 -4.51 26.04
C GLU A 118 8.56 -3.73 26.46
N GLY A 119 8.41 -2.76 27.34
CA GLY A 119 9.53 -2.00 27.85
C GLY A 119 9.09 -0.74 28.57
N ARG A 120 10.03 0.17 28.73
CA ARG A 120 9.80 1.47 29.40
C ARG A 120 10.25 2.62 28.49
N VAL A 121 9.48 3.70 28.53
CA VAL A 121 9.87 5.00 27.97
C VAL A 121 10.24 5.91 29.12
N MET A 122 11.46 6.44 29.10
CA MET A 122 12.04 7.23 30.18
C MET A 122 12.59 8.55 29.64
N ASP A 123 12.68 9.54 30.50
CA ASP A 123 13.42 10.78 30.24
C ASP A 123 14.93 10.56 30.45
N PRO A 124 15.80 11.57 30.18
CA PRO A 124 17.24 11.48 30.40
C PRO A 124 17.65 11.28 31.88
N LEU A 125 16.74 11.56 32.79
CA LEU A 125 16.95 11.35 34.25
C LEU A 125 16.52 9.95 34.72
N GLY A 126 16.01 9.10 33.80
CA GLY A 126 15.54 7.77 34.09
C GLY A 126 14.12 7.70 34.67
N GLN A 127 13.40 8.82 34.70
CA GLN A 127 12.00 8.86 35.12
C GLN A 127 11.09 8.35 34.00
N GLY A 128 10.07 7.55 34.34
CA GLY A 128 9.11 7.05 33.41
C GLY A 128 8.23 8.19 32.84
N ILE A 129 8.08 8.24 31.51
CA ILE A 129 7.21 9.18 30.84
C ILE A 129 5.81 8.58 30.74
N GLU A 130 4.86 9.16 31.47
CA GLU A 130 3.43 8.79 31.40
C GLU A 130 2.83 9.25 30.07
N ARG A 131 1.94 8.44 29.49
CA ARG A 131 1.20 8.73 28.26
C ARG A 131 2.09 8.91 27.01
N ALA A 132 3.34 8.49 27.05
CA ALA A 132 4.12 8.37 25.84
C ALA A 132 3.45 7.34 24.91
N ARG A 133 3.49 7.60 23.61
CA ARG A 133 2.97 6.70 22.58
C ARG A 133 4.09 5.84 22.04
N VAL A 134 3.88 4.54 22.04
CA VAL A 134 4.81 3.58 21.44
C VAL A 134 4.11 2.90 20.29
N PHE A 135 4.65 3.08 19.11
CA PHE A 135 4.10 2.60 17.87
C PHE A 135 4.98 1.51 17.28
N ALA A 136 4.39 0.33 17.04
CA ALA A 136 5.02 -0.71 16.22
C ALA A 136 4.49 -0.57 14.80
N GLY A 137 5.37 -0.25 13.85
CA GLY A 137 5.01 0.04 12.47
C GLY A 137 5.26 -1.14 11.54
N GLY A 138 4.34 -1.37 10.60
CA GLY A 138 4.47 -2.33 9.52
C GLY A 138 3.40 -2.09 8.47
N ALA A 139 3.69 -2.43 7.21
CA ALA A 139 2.79 -2.15 6.08
C ALA A 139 1.42 -2.87 6.21
N LEU A 140 1.42 -4.06 6.81
CA LEU A 140 0.22 -4.91 6.93
C LEU A 140 -0.15 -5.21 8.38
N SER A 141 0.66 -4.77 9.35
CA SER A 141 0.40 -4.92 10.77
C SER A 141 1.06 -3.79 11.54
N SER A 142 0.31 -3.08 12.33
CA SER A 142 0.83 -2.04 13.22
C SER A 142 0.03 -1.97 14.51
N ALA A 143 0.64 -1.48 15.57
CA ALA A 143 -0.02 -1.34 16.86
C ALA A 143 0.48 -0.10 17.60
N LEU A 144 -0.37 0.46 18.44
CA LEU A 144 -0.09 1.61 19.30
C LEU A 144 -0.35 1.23 20.74
N ALA A 145 0.62 1.50 21.61
CA ALA A 145 0.47 1.44 23.06
C ALA A 145 0.69 2.81 23.67
N ILE A 146 0.12 3.03 24.85
CA ILE A 146 0.29 4.24 25.65
C ILE A 146 0.93 3.81 26.98
N THR A 147 1.99 4.49 27.38
CA THR A 147 2.70 4.16 28.63
C THR A 147 1.89 4.54 29.86
N ASP A 148 2.05 3.74 30.90
CA ASP A 148 1.55 4.02 32.24
C ASP A 148 2.38 5.10 32.98
N LYS A 149 2.03 5.38 34.24
CA LYS A 149 2.74 6.35 35.11
C LYS A 149 4.23 6.04 35.35
N ARG A 150 4.63 4.78 35.12
CA ARG A 150 6.02 4.34 35.25
C ARG A 150 6.76 4.31 33.93
N GLY A 151 6.10 4.75 32.85
CA GLY A 151 6.59 4.69 31.50
C GLY A 151 6.52 3.29 30.88
N TYR A 152 5.86 2.31 31.51
CA TYR A 152 5.75 0.94 31.00
C TYR A 152 4.72 0.86 29.86
N TYR A 153 5.05 0.08 28.84
CA TYR A 153 4.17 -0.26 27.73
C TYR A 153 4.26 -1.73 27.35
N ARG A 154 3.21 -2.23 26.71
CA ARG A 154 3.20 -3.57 26.10
C ARG A 154 2.36 -3.56 24.82
N ILE A 155 2.88 -4.20 23.79
CA ILE A 155 2.23 -4.44 22.49
C ILE A 155 2.21 -5.93 22.27
N ASP A 156 1.03 -6.53 22.25
CA ASP A 156 0.83 -7.95 22.01
C ASP A 156 0.33 -8.20 20.59
N GLY A 157 0.42 -9.44 20.13
CA GLY A 157 -0.25 -9.92 18.93
C GLY A 157 0.36 -9.37 17.62
N LEU A 158 1.67 -9.20 17.59
CA LEU A 158 2.41 -8.89 16.37
C LEU A 158 2.75 -10.20 15.64
N PRO A 159 2.41 -10.34 14.35
CA PRO A 159 2.83 -11.48 13.54
C PRO A 159 4.33 -11.73 13.61
N ALA A 160 4.73 -12.98 13.89
CA ALA A 160 6.12 -13.36 13.97
C ALA A 160 6.76 -13.56 12.59
N GLY A 161 8.10 -13.46 12.54
CA GLY A 161 8.88 -13.58 11.30
C GLY A 161 9.05 -12.26 10.54
N PHE A 162 8.52 -11.15 11.06
CA PHE A 162 8.64 -9.82 10.48
C PHE A 162 9.45 -8.90 11.37
N GLU A 163 10.12 -7.96 10.72
CA GLU A 163 10.85 -6.87 11.37
C GLU A 163 9.93 -5.67 11.55
N TYR A 164 9.87 -5.14 12.77
CA TYR A 164 9.05 -3.99 13.12
C TYR A 164 9.92 -2.83 13.62
N PRO A 165 9.81 -1.64 13.01
CA PRO A 165 10.26 -0.41 13.66
C PRO A 165 9.34 -0.10 14.84
N ILE A 166 9.95 0.08 16.02
CA ILE A 166 9.27 0.50 17.24
C ILE A 166 9.68 1.95 17.51
N VAL A 167 8.71 2.86 17.56
CA VAL A 167 8.93 4.29 17.75
C VAL A 167 8.28 4.72 19.05
N ALA A 168 9.04 5.32 19.95
CA ALA A 168 8.53 5.97 21.15
C ALA A 168 8.45 7.49 20.94
N SER A 169 7.33 8.11 21.33
CA SER A 169 7.03 9.53 21.18
C SER A 169 6.32 10.07 22.41
N ALA A 170 6.71 11.26 22.84
CA ALA A 170 6.00 12.01 23.89
C ALA A 170 6.09 13.51 23.61
N PRO A 171 5.10 14.33 24.06
CA PRO A 171 5.19 15.79 23.97
C PRO A 171 6.48 16.27 24.64
N ASP A 172 7.13 17.28 24.05
CA ASP A 172 8.38 17.89 24.53
C ASP A 172 9.62 16.99 24.52
N PHE A 173 9.55 15.82 23.89
CA PHE A 173 10.67 14.89 23.74
C PHE A 173 11.00 14.62 22.27
N GLU A 174 12.29 14.38 22.01
CA GLU A 174 12.73 13.77 20.76
C GLU A 174 12.31 12.31 20.74
N ASN A 175 11.98 11.82 19.56
CA ASN A 175 11.61 10.42 19.43
C ASN A 175 12.82 9.53 19.34
N ASP A 176 12.67 8.33 19.85
CA ASP A 176 13.65 7.27 19.64
C ASP A 176 12.98 6.13 18.85
N ARG A 177 13.77 5.50 18.01
CA ARG A 177 13.36 4.40 17.16
C ARG A 177 14.31 3.23 17.28
N ARG A 178 13.74 2.04 17.38
CA ARG A 178 14.47 0.78 17.38
C ARG A 178 13.77 -0.22 16.48
N THR A 179 14.50 -1.18 15.97
CA THR A 179 13.96 -2.24 15.12
C THR A 179 14.07 -3.56 15.84
N VAL A 180 13.04 -4.41 15.72
CA VAL A 180 13.00 -5.73 16.33
C VAL A 180 12.34 -6.75 15.40
N THR A 181 12.93 -7.93 15.30
CA THR A 181 12.29 -9.09 14.67
C THR A 181 11.43 -9.82 15.69
N ILE A 182 10.13 -9.94 15.42
CA ILE A 182 9.20 -10.62 16.32
C ILE A 182 9.32 -12.14 16.15
N ARG A 183 9.41 -12.86 17.28
CA ARG A 183 9.43 -14.32 17.34
C ARG A 183 8.15 -14.85 17.97
N ALA A 184 7.68 -15.99 17.49
CA ALA A 184 6.45 -16.60 17.96
C ALA A 184 6.55 -17.01 19.42
N GLY A 185 5.57 -16.62 20.24
CA GLY A 185 5.50 -16.93 21.65
C GLY A 185 6.50 -16.17 22.53
N GLU A 186 7.37 -15.32 21.95
CA GLU A 186 8.36 -14.56 22.71
C GLU A 186 7.92 -13.11 22.95
N THR A 187 8.42 -12.54 24.05
CA THR A 187 8.29 -11.11 24.34
C THR A 187 9.67 -10.46 24.22
N SER A 188 9.82 -9.54 23.29
CA SER A 188 11.02 -8.72 23.11
C SER A 188 10.98 -7.51 24.04
N ILE A 189 12.08 -7.24 24.74
CA ILE A 189 12.18 -6.09 25.65
C ILE A 189 12.87 -4.94 24.94
N ILE A 190 12.14 -3.84 24.72
CA ILE A 190 12.63 -2.62 24.05
C ILE A 190 12.31 -1.42 24.96
N SER A 191 13.31 -0.80 25.53
CA SER A 191 13.15 0.42 26.34
C SER A 191 13.77 1.61 25.66
N PHE A 192 13.21 2.80 25.90
CA PHE A 192 13.60 4.06 25.27
C PHE A 192 14.02 5.07 26.35
N THR A 193 15.01 5.89 26.02
CA THR A 193 15.33 7.10 26.76
C THR A 193 15.16 8.26 25.79
N LEU A 194 14.11 9.06 25.97
CA LEU A 194 13.81 10.18 25.09
C LEU A 194 14.51 11.44 25.60
N ASN A 195 15.23 12.12 24.73
CA ASN A 195 15.82 13.43 25.03
C ASN A 195 14.76 14.53 24.93
N TYR A 196 14.95 15.63 25.64
CA TYR A 196 14.07 16.79 25.52
C TYR A 196 14.16 17.39 24.13
N SER A 197 13.01 17.63 23.52
CA SER A 197 12.90 18.12 22.15
C SER A 197 13.08 19.62 22.07
N ASN A 198 13.79 20.07 21.03
CA ASN A 198 13.78 21.46 20.59
C ASN A 198 12.81 21.69 19.43
N ASN A 199 11.81 20.85 19.27
CA ASN A 199 10.78 20.93 18.23
C ASN A 199 11.39 21.06 16.81
N ARG A 200 11.94 19.98 16.26
CA ARG A 200 12.51 19.98 14.91
C ARG A 200 11.45 19.63 13.88
N PRO A 201 11.16 20.55 12.94
CA PRO A 201 10.29 20.23 11.82
C PRO A 201 10.91 19.14 10.95
N VAL A 202 10.09 18.30 10.35
CA VAL A 202 10.52 17.34 9.32
C VAL A 202 10.49 17.99 7.94
N ASN A 203 11.47 17.65 7.09
CA ASN A 203 11.53 18.14 5.72
C ASN A 203 10.50 17.43 4.85
N ALA A 204 9.99 18.13 3.84
CA ALA A 204 9.13 17.54 2.84
C ALA A 204 9.88 16.45 2.05
N PRO A 205 9.21 15.34 1.68
CA PRO A 205 9.79 14.34 0.78
C PRO A 205 10.23 14.97 -0.55
N ARG A 206 11.36 14.52 -1.09
CA ARG A 206 11.94 15.05 -2.33
C ARG A 206 11.93 14.01 -3.43
N ASN A 207 11.98 14.51 -4.68
CA ASN A 207 12.07 13.68 -5.88
C ASN A 207 10.98 12.61 -5.96
N LEU A 208 9.76 12.96 -5.49
CA LEU A 208 8.61 12.09 -5.68
C LEU A 208 8.41 11.84 -7.17
N SER A 209 8.40 10.59 -7.56
CA SER A 209 8.15 10.12 -8.92
C SER A 209 7.01 9.10 -8.93
N ALA A 210 6.35 8.97 -10.08
CA ALA A 210 5.26 8.03 -10.27
C ALA A 210 5.48 7.22 -11.55
N THR A 211 5.36 5.90 -11.45
CA THR A 211 5.38 4.99 -12.60
C THR A 211 4.09 4.19 -12.65
N ALA A 212 3.39 4.25 -13.78
CA ALA A 212 2.13 3.53 -13.96
C ALA A 212 2.33 2.23 -14.76
N TRP A 213 1.73 1.16 -14.28
CA TRP A 213 1.64 -0.13 -14.96
C TRP A 213 0.18 -0.50 -15.20
N THR A 214 -0.15 -0.86 -16.44
CA THR A 214 -1.41 -1.51 -16.76
C THR A 214 -1.16 -2.99 -17.00
N MET A 215 -1.76 -3.83 -16.16
CA MET A 215 -1.52 -5.26 -16.05
C MET A 215 -2.75 -6.05 -16.51
N PRO A 216 -2.59 -7.24 -17.11
CA PRO A 216 -3.72 -8.06 -17.54
C PRO A 216 -4.45 -8.73 -16.37
N ARG A 217 -5.78 -8.84 -16.50
CA ARG A 217 -6.65 -9.42 -15.48
C ARG A 217 -6.42 -10.90 -15.22
N GLU A 218 -5.90 -11.65 -16.17
CA GLU A 218 -5.66 -13.09 -15.99
C GLU A 218 -4.79 -13.40 -14.77
N LEU A 219 -3.96 -12.43 -14.33
CA LEU A 219 -3.22 -12.48 -13.07
C LEU A 219 -4.12 -12.53 -11.83
N LEU A 220 -5.35 -12.02 -11.92
CA LEU A 220 -6.33 -12.04 -10.84
C LEU A 220 -7.14 -13.33 -10.81
N ALA A 221 -7.33 -13.94 -11.97
CA ALA A 221 -8.18 -15.13 -12.14
C ALA A 221 -7.45 -16.43 -11.83
N THR A 222 -6.14 -16.44 -12.00
CA THR A 222 -5.30 -17.62 -11.78
C THR A 222 -4.62 -17.51 -10.41
N ARG A 223 -4.95 -18.42 -9.50
CA ARG A 223 -4.16 -18.68 -8.29
C ARG A 223 -2.81 -19.34 -8.60
N SER A 224 -2.29 -19.14 -9.81
CA SER A 224 -1.04 -19.73 -10.26
C SER A 224 0.13 -18.84 -9.88
N ASP A 225 0.84 -19.21 -8.83
CA ASP A 225 2.09 -18.56 -8.40
C ASP A 225 3.10 -18.44 -9.55
N ARG A 226 3.09 -19.43 -10.49
CA ARG A 226 3.96 -19.42 -11.66
C ARG A 226 3.69 -18.24 -12.60
N LEU A 227 2.42 -17.89 -12.82
CA LEU A 227 2.07 -16.79 -13.71
C LEU A 227 2.39 -15.44 -13.05
N LEU A 228 2.13 -15.30 -11.75
CA LEU A 228 2.54 -14.12 -10.97
C LEU A 228 4.06 -13.93 -11.01
N HIS A 229 4.82 -15.00 -10.82
CA HIS A 229 6.29 -15.00 -10.96
C HIS A 229 6.73 -14.58 -12.37
N ALA A 230 6.09 -15.08 -13.41
CA ALA A 230 6.42 -14.74 -14.78
C ALA A 230 6.28 -13.24 -15.06
N TYR A 231 5.18 -12.64 -14.63
CA TYR A 231 4.99 -11.20 -14.81
C TYR A 231 5.86 -10.36 -13.89
N ALA A 232 6.13 -10.82 -12.67
CA ALA A 232 7.05 -10.14 -11.76
C ALA A 232 8.47 -10.11 -12.32
N SER A 233 8.94 -11.22 -12.92
CA SER A 233 10.25 -11.28 -13.55
C SER A 233 10.36 -10.41 -14.80
N ILE A 234 9.30 -10.33 -15.64
CA ILE A 234 9.26 -9.42 -16.78
C ILE A 234 9.32 -7.96 -16.29
N ARG A 235 8.58 -7.59 -15.24
CA ARG A 235 8.64 -6.23 -14.68
C ARG A 235 10.02 -5.87 -14.15
N ALA A 236 10.68 -6.79 -13.48
CA ALA A 236 12.01 -6.58 -12.91
C ALA A 236 13.07 -6.20 -13.96
N LEU A 237 12.85 -6.55 -15.23
CA LEU A 237 13.73 -6.12 -16.33
C LEU A 237 13.67 -4.60 -16.59
N PHE A 238 12.62 -3.92 -16.14
CA PHE A 238 12.36 -2.50 -16.45
C PHE A 238 12.15 -1.64 -15.22
N ASP A 239 12.16 -2.23 -14.03
CA ASP A 239 11.90 -1.52 -12.78
C ASP A 239 12.80 -2.09 -11.68
N GLU A 240 13.89 -1.39 -11.37
CA GLU A 240 14.88 -1.80 -10.36
C GLU A 240 14.27 -1.89 -8.94
N LYS A 241 13.21 -1.12 -8.68
CA LYS A 241 12.46 -1.15 -7.43
C LYS A 241 11.22 -2.07 -7.50
N ALA A 242 11.11 -2.90 -8.56
CA ALA A 242 9.99 -3.83 -8.71
C ALA A 242 9.90 -4.76 -7.50
N ARG A 243 8.78 -4.66 -6.80
CA ARG A 243 8.44 -5.54 -5.67
C ARG A 243 7.57 -6.70 -6.17
N PRO A 244 7.43 -7.79 -5.38
CA PRO A 244 6.53 -8.87 -5.71
C PRO A 244 5.14 -8.34 -6.09
N LEU A 245 4.59 -8.83 -7.19
CA LEU A 245 3.25 -8.44 -7.65
C LEU A 245 2.21 -8.83 -6.61
N ARG A 246 1.42 -7.87 -6.21
CA ARG A 246 0.26 -8.07 -5.34
C ARG A 246 -0.98 -7.57 -6.08
N PRO A 247 -1.61 -8.43 -6.90
CA PRO A 247 -2.82 -8.02 -7.62
C PRO A 247 -3.90 -7.57 -6.64
N PRO A 248 -4.66 -6.52 -6.95
CA PRO A 248 -5.79 -6.12 -6.13
C PRO A 248 -6.85 -7.22 -6.11
N SER A 249 -7.61 -7.33 -5.03
CA SER A 249 -8.68 -8.34 -4.89
C SER A 249 -9.81 -8.19 -5.93
N ARG A 250 -9.91 -7.03 -6.58
CA ARG A 250 -10.85 -6.73 -7.67
C ARG A 250 -10.17 -5.92 -8.77
N ALA A 251 -10.54 -6.22 -10.03
CA ALA A 251 -10.26 -5.38 -11.17
C ALA A 251 -11.57 -4.87 -11.77
N ALA A 252 -11.59 -3.64 -12.23
CA ALA A 252 -12.77 -3.02 -12.84
C ALA A 252 -12.99 -3.45 -14.31
N GLY A 253 -12.32 -4.47 -14.80
CA GLY A 253 -12.40 -4.91 -16.19
C GLY A 253 -11.43 -6.05 -16.50
N ASP A 254 -10.90 -6.08 -17.71
CA ASP A 254 -9.90 -7.06 -18.18
C ASP A 254 -8.46 -6.69 -17.82
N TYR A 255 -8.28 -5.71 -16.93
CA TYR A 255 -6.99 -5.18 -16.51
C TYR A 255 -7.06 -4.70 -15.06
N TRP A 256 -5.91 -4.41 -14.49
CA TRP A 256 -5.75 -3.63 -13.29
C TRP A 256 -4.56 -2.68 -13.44
N ILE A 257 -4.57 -1.60 -12.66
CA ILE A 257 -3.57 -0.56 -12.71
C ILE A 257 -2.84 -0.51 -11.37
N GLU A 258 -1.54 -0.33 -11.45
CA GLU A 258 -0.66 -0.06 -10.33
C GLU A 258 0.10 1.23 -10.61
N VAL A 259 0.07 2.18 -9.67
CA VAL A 259 0.92 3.35 -9.73
C VAL A 259 1.94 3.26 -8.61
N ASN A 260 3.19 3.09 -9.00
CA ASN A 260 4.33 3.01 -8.09
C ASN A 260 4.88 4.41 -7.84
N LEU A 261 4.87 4.82 -6.60
CA LEU A 261 5.48 6.04 -6.12
C LEU A 261 6.84 5.70 -5.51
N SER A 262 7.85 6.48 -5.82
CA SER A 262 9.15 6.43 -5.16
C SER A 262 9.67 7.84 -4.89
N TRP A 263 10.45 7.97 -3.83
CA TRP A 263 11.02 9.24 -3.39
C TRP A 263 12.39 9.02 -2.76
N ASP A 264 13.12 10.10 -2.55
CA ASP A 264 14.41 10.02 -1.87
C ASP A 264 14.20 9.72 -0.39
N PHE A 265 14.93 8.73 0.10
CA PHE A 265 15.03 8.47 1.52
C PHE A 265 15.93 9.51 2.18
N GLU A 266 15.40 10.21 3.19
CA GLU A 266 16.15 11.12 4.05
C GLU A 266 15.97 10.71 5.50
N GLN A 267 17.04 10.33 6.17
CA GLN A 267 16.98 10.00 7.58
C GLN A 267 16.80 11.26 8.43
N GLN A 268 15.68 11.35 9.12
CA GLN A 268 15.36 12.46 10.01
C GLN A 268 14.95 11.90 11.38
N ILE A 269 15.52 12.45 12.45
CA ILE A 269 15.32 11.94 13.83
C ILE A 269 13.84 11.94 14.21
N SER A 270 13.10 12.96 13.80
CA SER A 270 11.68 13.15 14.15
C SER A 270 10.70 12.54 13.13
N LEU A 271 11.17 11.81 12.11
CA LEU A 271 10.31 11.26 11.07
C LEU A 271 9.54 10.05 11.58
N LEU A 272 8.21 10.14 11.57
CA LEU A 272 7.30 9.03 11.85
C LEU A 272 6.99 8.20 10.59
N GLY A 273 6.84 8.88 9.45
CA GLY A 273 6.41 8.27 8.21
C GLY A 273 5.85 9.31 7.24
N TYR A 274 4.94 8.90 6.36
CA TYR A 274 4.49 9.71 5.24
C TYR A 274 2.98 9.66 5.06
N GLY A 275 2.38 10.81 4.75
CA GLY A 275 1.03 10.91 4.21
C GLY A 275 1.08 11.02 2.69
N ILE A 276 0.29 10.22 1.99
CA ILE A 276 0.21 10.18 0.53
C ILE A 276 -1.16 10.65 0.07
N PHE A 277 -1.17 11.55 -0.89
CA PHE A 277 -2.36 12.16 -1.44
C PHE A 277 -2.45 11.89 -2.94
N ARG A 278 -3.68 11.71 -3.43
CA ARG A 278 -3.98 11.52 -4.85
C ARG A 278 -5.21 12.32 -5.23
N GLY A 279 -5.18 12.93 -6.39
CA GLY A 279 -6.34 13.60 -6.98
C GLY A 279 -6.32 13.51 -8.50
N THR A 280 -7.48 13.64 -9.13
CA THR A 280 -7.63 13.88 -10.57
C THR A 280 -7.71 15.38 -10.87
N THR A 281 -7.96 16.18 -9.86
CA THR A 281 -7.90 17.63 -9.85
C THR A 281 -7.00 18.13 -8.72
N LEU A 282 -6.61 19.40 -8.75
CA LEU A 282 -5.76 19.99 -7.71
C LEU A 282 -6.51 20.11 -6.38
N ASP A 283 -7.80 20.38 -6.42
CA ASP A 283 -8.62 20.50 -5.19
C ASP A 283 -8.77 19.12 -4.51
N GLU A 284 -9.04 18.08 -5.30
CA GLU A 284 -9.10 16.71 -4.79
C GLU A 284 -7.74 16.29 -4.20
N LEU A 285 -6.62 16.67 -4.85
CA LEU A 285 -5.27 16.36 -4.37
C LEU A 285 -5.00 16.94 -2.98
N GLN A 286 -5.56 18.10 -2.65
CA GLN A 286 -5.33 18.77 -1.35
C GLN A 286 -5.96 18.01 -0.19
N THR A 287 -7.06 17.31 -0.41
CA THR A 287 -7.90 16.73 0.65
C THR A 287 -7.92 15.20 0.65
N ASN A 288 -7.62 14.55 -0.48
CA ASN A 288 -7.76 13.10 -0.62
C ASN A 288 -6.49 12.35 -0.22
N ALA A 289 -6.29 12.14 1.07
CA ALA A 289 -5.26 11.24 1.56
C ALA A 289 -5.63 9.79 1.25
N ILE A 290 -4.75 9.08 0.54
CA ILE A 290 -4.97 7.68 0.14
C ILE A 290 -4.22 6.69 1.02
N ALA A 291 -3.14 7.11 1.69
CA ALA A 291 -2.36 6.27 2.59
C ALA A 291 -1.61 7.08 3.64
N PHE A 292 -1.38 6.45 4.79
CA PHE A 292 -0.44 6.86 5.80
C PHE A 292 0.55 5.74 6.04
N LEU A 293 1.79 5.95 5.59
CA LEU A 293 2.89 5.01 5.82
C LEU A 293 3.55 5.38 7.14
N ARG A 294 3.46 4.51 8.13
CA ARG A 294 4.11 4.67 9.43
C ARG A 294 5.44 3.95 9.49
N ASP A 295 6.10 3.93 8.38
CA ASP A 295 7.45 3.45 8.22
C ASP A 295 8.33 4.61 7.76
N PRO A 296 9.17 5.16 8.65
CA PRO A 296 10.07 6.25 8.29
C PRO A 296 11.19 5.81 7.33
N LEU A 297 11.38 4.50 7.10
CA LEU A 297 12.32 3.96 6.12
C LEU A 297 11.66 3.74 4.75
N ALA A 298 10.35 3.96 4.63
CA ALA A 298 9.68 3.79 3.36
C ALA A 298 10.24 4.77 2.32
N ASP A 299 10.58 4.26 1.16
CA ASP A 299 11.00 5.00 -0.03
C ASP A 299 10.12 4.67 -1.24
N PHE A 300 9.03 3.92 -0.99
CA PHE A 300 8.17 3.36 -2.02
C PHE A 300 6.73 3.14 -1.51
N PHE A 301 5.77 3.36 -2.40
CA PHE A 301 4.36 3.02 -2.19
C PHE A 301 3.72 2.59 -3.51
N ALA A 302 2.90 1.54 -3.49
CA ALA A 302 2.11 1.12 -4.65
C ALA A 302 0.62 1.47 -4.43
N ASP A 303 0.09 2.35 -5.26
CA ASP A 303 -1.35 2.60 -5.34
C ASP A 303 -2.00 1.53 -6.22
N LEU A 304 -2.77 0.66 -5.60
CA LEU A 304 -3.49 -0.46 -6.21
C LEU A 304 -5.01 -0.25 -6.17
N ASP A 305 -5.48 0.98 -6.05
CA ASP A 305 -6.92 1.27 -5.98
C ASP A 305 -7.63 0.73 -7.23
N PRO A 306 -8.60 -0.19 -7.08
CA PRO A 306 -9.31 -0.79 -8.22
C PRO A 306 -10.12 0.23 -9.05
N ARG A 307 -10.27 1.47 -8.57
CA ARG A 307 -10.92 2.57 -9.30
C ARG A 307 -9.96 3.35 -10.21
N LEU A 308 -8.66 3.04 -10.18
CA LEU A 308 -7.73 3.60 -11.15
C LEU A 308 -8.17 3.23 -12.56
N GLN A 309 -8.20 4.22 -13.45
CA GLN A 309 -8.66 4.07 -14.84
C GLN A 309 -7.56 4.44 -15.81
N PRO A 310 -7.49 3.78 -16.98
CA PRO A 310 -6.57 4.16 -18.02
C PRO A 310 -6.96 5.52 -18.61
N ASN A 311 -5.99 6.22 -19.15
CA ASN A 311 -6.11 7.56 -19.74
C ASN A 311 -6.58 8.68 -18.79
N VAL A 312 -6.79 8.39 -17.50
CA VAL A 312 -7.04 9.40 -16.46
C VAL A 312 -5.71 9.90 -15.89
N THR A 313 -5.57 11.20 -15.78
CA THR A 313 -4.40 11.81 -15.13
C THR A 313 -4.60 11.82 -13.62
N TYR A 314 -3.65 11.24 -12.90
CA TYR A 314 -3.59 11.24 -11.44
C TYR A 314 -2.39 12.07 -11.00
N TYR A 315 -2.63 12.96 -10.07
CA TYR A 315 -1.63 13.78 -9.38
C TYR A 315 -1.37 13.17 -8.00
N TYR A 316 -0.09 13.14 -7.61
CA TYR A 316 0.33 12.64 -6.30
C TYR A 316 1.21 13.68 -5.62
N GLU A 317 1.01 13.86 -4.34
CA GLU A 317 1.86 14.65 -3.44
C GLU A 317 1.99 13.89 -2.10
N MET A 318 3.02 14.22 -1.35
CA MET A 318 3.29 13.60 -0.05
C MET A 318 3.63 14.66 0.99
N VAL A 319 3.44 14.31 2.25
CA VAL A 319 3.99 15.02 3.40
C VAL A 319 4.78 14.04 4.26
N ALA A 320 5.84 14.51 4.89
CA ALA A 320 6.48 13.81 6.00
C ALA A 320 5.71 14.14 7.28
N LEU A 321 5.50 13.13 8.12
CA LEU A 321 4.84 13.25 9.42
C LEU A 321 5.90 13.12 10.50
N ASN A 322 5.97 14.09 11.39
CA ASN A 322 6.81 13.94 12.56
C ASN A 322 6.04 13.20 13.67
N THR A 323 6.73 12.88 14.72
CA THR A 323 6.16 12.10 15.81
C THR A 323 5.22 12.91 16.70
N ASP A 324 5.29 14.24 16.67
CA ASP A 324 4.28 15.10 17.29
C ASP A 324 2.92 14.92 16.62
N TYR A 325 2.89 14.40 15.39
CA TYR A 325 1.67 13.99 14.71
C TYR A 325 0.89 12.93 15.49
N LEU A 326 1.58 12.03 16.22
CA LEU A 326 0.94 11.08 17.14
C LEU A 326 0.26 11.78 18.33
N ASN A 327 0.65 12.99 18.63
CA ASN A 327 0.14 13.80 19.75
C ASN A 327 -0.87 14.86 19.27
N ASP A 328 -1.20 14.88 17.98
CA ASP A 328 -2.12 15.86 17.36
C ASP A 328 -1.66 17.32 17.56
N LEU A 329 -0.34 17.56 17.55
CA LEU A 329 0.22 18.90 17.72
C LEU A 329 0.27 19.66 16.38
N PRO A 330 0.04 20.99 16.39
CA PRO A 330 0.17 21.83 15.21
C PRO A 330 1.60 21.75 14.61
N GLY A 331 1.69 21.74 13.27
CA GLY A 331 2.98 21.68 12.58
C GLY A 331 3.64 20.29 12.55
N SER A 332 2.90 19.26 12.93
CA SER A 332 3.38 17.86 12.95
C SER A 332 3.53 17.24 11.56
N SER A 333 3.26 17.96 10.50
CA SER A 333 3.54 17.54 9.11
C SER A 333 4.43 18.56 8.40
N SER A 334 5.22 18.09 7.45
CA SER A 334 6.00 18.93 6.53
C SER A 334 5.09 19.67 5.54
N GLY A 335 5.68 20.58 4.77
CA GLY A 335 5.11 20.99 3.49
C GLY A 335 4.93 19.82 2.51
N ARG A 336 4.23 20.05 1.41
CA ARG A 336 4.05 19.07 0.33
C ARG A 336 5.34 18.84 -0.43
N SER A 337 5.53 17.62 -0.90
CA SER A 337 6.57 17.25 -1.87
C SER A 337 6.37 17.96 -3.22
N ASN A 338 7.30 17.76 -4.14
CA ASN A 338 7.01 17.98 -5.55
C ASN A 338 5.82 17.09 -5.98
N ARG A 339 5.12 17.54 -7.01
CA ARG A 339 4.02 16.78 -7.62
C ARG A 339 4.56 15.73 -8.58
N ALA A 340 4.11 14.48 -8.42
CA ALA A 340 4.28 13.43 -9.41
C ALA A 340 2.97 13.22 -10.19
N ILE A 341 3.09 12.81 -11.44
CA ILE A 341 1.96 12.63 -12.36
C ILE A 341 2.02 11.23 -12.94
N ALA A 342 0.88 10.53 -12.91
CA ALA A 342 0.71 9.26 -13.60
C ALA A 342 -0.52 9.33 -14.51
N ARG A 343 -0.38 8.80 -15.73
CA ARG A 343 -1.51 8.63 -16.63
C ARG A 343 -1.45 7.26 -17.28
N PRO A 344 -2.04 6.23 -16.65
CA PRO A 344 -1.93 4.85 -17.06
C PRO A 344 -2.39 4.64 -18.51
N PHE A 345 -1.74 3.73 -19.21
CA PHE A 345 -2.13 3.33 -20.56
C PHE A 345 -3.40 2.48 -20.58
N MET A 346 -4.07 2.44 -21.74
CA MET A 346 -5.04 1.40 -22.03
C MET A 346 -4.37 0.02 -22.05
N PRO A 347 -5.11 -1.05 -21.72
CA PRO A 347 -4.58 -2.40 -21.80
C PRO A 347 -4.21 -2.76 -23.25
N ILE A 348 -3.08 -3.47 -23.39
CA ILE A 348 -2.58 -3.95 -24.68
C ILE A 348 -2.89 -5.44 -24.81
N ARG A 349 -3.20 -5.91 -26.00
CA ARG A 349 -3.45 -7.33 -26.32
C ARG A 349 -2.79 -7.72 -27.64
N ILE A 350 -2.18 -8.90 -27.65
CA ILE A 350 -1.71 -9.54 -28.88
C ILE A 350 -2.94 -9.98 -29.68
N ARG A 351 -3.00 -9.63 -30.96
CA ARG A 351 -4.04 -10.04 -31.90
C ARG A 351 -3.65 -11.32 -32.64
N GLU A 352 -2.41 -11.33 -33.13
CA GLU A 352 -1.80 -12.50 -33.74
C GLU A 352 -0.35 -12.64 -33.23
N PRO A 353 0.13 -13.89 -33.06
CA PRO A 353 -0.64 -15.13 -33.15
C PRO A 353 -1.62 -15.31 -31.99
N ARG A 354 -2.66 -16.12 -32.23
CA ARG A 354 -3.63 -16.49 -31.19
C ARG A 354 -3.01 -17.46 -30.17
N PRO A 355 -3.53 -17.54 -28.95
CA PRO A 355 -3.08 -18.52 -27.98
C PRO A 355 -3.13 -19.95 -28.53
N ASN A 356 -2.06 -20.72 -28.28
CA ASN A 356 -1.87 -22.10 -28.76
C ASN A 356 -1.80 -22.28 -30.29
N ALA A 357 -1.59 -21.20 -31.04
CA ALA A 357 -1.37 -21.31 -32.49
C ALA A 357 -0.09 -22.09 -32.78
N LEU A 358 -0.12 -22.84 -33.90
CA LEU A 358 1.08 -23.41 -34.51
C LEU A 358 1.73 -22.33 -35.39
N VAL A 359 3.01 -22.08 -35.18
CA VAL A 359 3.72 -20.98 -35.85
C VAL A 359 5.02 -21.45 -36.48
N ASP A 360 5.31 -20.97 -37.69
CA ASP A 360 6.65 -21.05 -38.28
C ASP A 360 7.39 -19.73 -38.00
N SER A 361 8.51 -19.80 -37.28
CA SER A 361 9.32 -18.63 -36.92
C SER A 361 9.81 -17.83 -38.13
N ARG A 362 9.98 -18.45 -39.30
CA ARG A 362 10.44 -17.79 -40.53
C ARG A 362 9.38 -16.88 -41.16
N SER A 363 8.11 -17.11 -40.82
CA SER A 363 6.97 -16.31 -41.35
C SER A 363 6.13 -15.68 -40.24
N LEU A 364 6.63 -15.68 -38.99
CA LEU A 364 5.89 -15.20 -37.85
C LEU A 364 5.72 -13.67 -37.89
N ILE A 365 4.48 -13.25 -37.90
CA ILE A 365 4.09 -11.85 -37.71
C ILE A 365 3.37 -11.76 -36.36
N ILE A 366 3.84 -10.85 -35.50
CA ILE A 366 3.23 -10.57 -34.22
C ILE A 366 2.52 -9.21 -34.33
N SER A 367 1.23 -9.15 -34.02
CA SER A 367 0.45 -7.92 -34.04
C SER A 367 -0.33 -7.73 -32.74
N TRP A 368 -0.59 -6.46 -32.39
CA TRP A 368 -1.25 -6.10 -31.14
C TRP A 368 -2.20 -4.91 -31.29
N THR A 369 -2.92 -4.60 -30.22
CA THR A 369 -3.80 -3.42 -30.15
C THR A 369 -2.97 -2.15 -29.96
N ALA A 370 -3.28 -1.11 -30.71
CA ALA A 370 -2.65 0.20 -30.50
C ALA A 370 -2.95 0.72 -29.09
N VAL A 371 -1.94 1.30 -28.45
CA VAL A 371 -2.05 1.98 -27.17
C VAL A 371 -1.84 3.46 -27.38
N GLU A 372 -2.87 4.25 -27.11
CA GLU A 372 -2.81 5.70 -27.24
C GLU A 372 -1.67 6.27 -26.37
N ARG A 373 -0.88 7.16 -26.95
CA ARG A 373 0.28 7.81 -26.33
C ARG A 373 1.45 6.89 -25.98
N ALA A 374 1.45 5.63 -26.38
CA ALA A 374 2.68 4.85 -26.38
C ALA A 374 3.64 5.44 -27.42
N ASP A 375 4.90 5.56 -27.05
CA ASP A 375 5.97 6.00 -27.96
C ASP A 375 6.60 4.81 -28.68
N TYR A 376 6.69 3.69 -27.99
CA TYR A 376 7.18 2.46 -28.58
C TYR A 376 6.63 1.22 -27.88
N TYR A 377 6.76 0.10 -28.58
CA TYR A 377 6.47 -1.23 -28.09
C TYR A 377 7.74 -2.06 -28.03
N LEU A 378 7.79 -2.99 -27.10
CA LEU A 378 8.85 -3.99 -27.02
C LEU A 378 8.22 -5.39 -27.02
N VAL A 379 8.62 -6.20 -27.99
CA VAL A 379 8.19 -7.60 -28.11
C VAL A 379 9.22 -8.49 -27.44
N LEU A 380 8.81 -9.28 -26.45
CA LEU A 380 9.64 -10.28 -25.80
C LEU A 380 9.11 -11.67 -26.12
N ILE A 381 10.00 -12.59 -26.45
CA ILE A 381 9.69 -13.99 -26.64
C ILE A 381 10.57 -14.80 -25.71
N TYR A 382 9.98 -15.78 -25.04
CA TYR A 382 10.65 -16.69 -24.13
C TYR A 382 10.48 -18.14 -24.61
N ASP A 383 11.51 -18.94 -24.47
CA ASP A 383 11.51 -20.36 -24.83
C ASP A 383 10.96 -21.27 -23.72
N ARG A 384 10.63 -20.70 -22.59
CA ARG A 384 9.94 -21.27 -21.42
C ARG A 384 9.25 -20.17 -20.65
N LEU A 385 8.40 -20.53 -19.69
CA LEU A 385 7.70 -19.54 -18.88
C LEU A 385 8.74 -18.64 -18.15
N PRO A 386 8.63 -17.30 -18.26
CA PRO A 386 9.58 -16.38 -17.63
C PRO A 386 9.71 -16.61 -16.12
N ASP A 387 10.93 -16.50 -15.62
CA ASP A 387 11.26 -16.38 -14.20
C ASP A 387 12.49 -15.46 -14.04
N TYR A 388 12.91 -15.17 -12.81
CA TYR A 388 14.02 -14.21 -12.55
C TYR A 388 15.39 -14.67 -13.09
N GLN A 389 15.52 -15.92 -13.50
CA GLN A 389 16.74 -16.49 -14.07
C GLN A 389 16.63 -16.66 -15.60
N VAL A 390 15.46 -16.43 -16.18
CA VAL A 390 15.18 -16.63 -17.60
C VAL A 390 15.23 -15.32 -18.35
N HIS A 391 16.26 -15.16 -19.16
CA HIS A 391 16.34 -14.05 -20.11
C HIS A 391 15.40 -14.29 -21.31
N PRO A 392 14.90 -13.22 -21.95
CA PRO A 392 14.17 -13.38 -23.20
C PRO A 392 15.01 -14.12 -24.26
N PHE A 393 14.37 -15.07 -24.94
CA PHE A 393 14.93 -15.71 -26.12
C PHE A 393 15.09 -14.68 -27.26
N TYR A 394 14.16 -13.71 -27.31
CA TYR A 394 14.19 -12.59 -28.26
C TYR A 394 13.58 -11.34 -27.60
N PRO A 395 14.23 -10.16 -27.69
CA PRO A 395 15.63 -9.99 -28.12
C PRO A 395 16.59 -10.58 -27.11
N SER A 396 17.76 -11.05 -27.54
CA SER A 396 18.79 -11.58 -26.65
C SER A 396 19.53 -10.48 -25.88
N ASP A 397 19.49 -9.25 -26.37
CA ASP A 397 20.04 -8.06 -25.71
C ASP A 397 18.96 -6.99 -25.53
N LEU A 398 18.55 -6.75 -24.29
CA LEU A 398 17.59 -5.71 -23.95
C LEU A 398 18.17 -4.29 -24.00
N GLY A 399 19.47 -4.15 -23.91
CA GLY A 399 20.17 -2.87 -24.08
C GLY A 399 20.15 -2.39 -25.53
N ASN A 400 20.16 -3.34 -26.47
CA ASN A 400 20.04 -3.07 -27.89
C ASN A 400 18.99 -4.02 -28.54
N PRO A 401 17.70 -3.77 -28.33
CA PRO A 401 16.63 -4.70 -28.71
C PRO A 401 16.40 -4.79 -30.25
N GLY A 402 17.03 -3.96 -31.05
CA GLY A 402 16.92 -3.98 -32.50
C GLY A 402 15.46 -3.93 -32.98
N ALA A 403 15.11 -4.85 -33.89
CA ALA A 403 13.75 -4.94 -34.45
C ALA A 403 12.66 -5.28 -33.42
N ALA A 404 13.01 -5.84 -32.25
CA ALA A 404 12.04 -6.09 -31.17
C ALA A 404 11.43 -4.81 -30.58
N LYS A 405 12.11 -3.65 -30.76
CA LYS A 405 11.58 -2.33 -30.42
C LYS A 405 10.86 -1.74 -31.63
N VAL A 406 9.56 -1.61 -31.55
CA VAL A 406 8.69 -1.09 -32.60
C VAL A 406 8.19 0.29 -32.22
N LEU A 407 8.48 1.31 -33.02
CA LEU A 407 8.02 2.68 -32.77
C LEU A 407 6.52 2.79 -33.08
N ALA A 408 5.77 3.48 -32.23
CA ALA A 408 4.39 3.83 -32.53
C ALA A 408 4.34 4.80 -33.74
N PRO A 409 3.28 4.76 -34.56
CA PRO A 409 2.02 4.03 -34.36
C PRO A 409 2.02 2.57 -34.87
N ASN A 410 3.16 2.01 -35.29
CA ASN A 410 3.21 0.63 -35.78
C ASN A 410 2.84 -0.36 -34.66
N THR A 411 2.00 -1.32 -34.99
CA THR A 411 1.47 -2.33 -34.07
C THR A 411 1.68 -3.77 -34.56
N SER A 412 2.73 -3.96 -35.34
CA SER A 412 3.13 -5.29 -35.82
C SER A 412 4.65 -5.40 -35.94
N LEU A 413 5.12 -6.61 -35.81
CA LEU A 413 6.53 -7.00 -35.93
C LEU A 413 6.60 -8.24 -36.82
N VAL A 414 7.45 -8.20 -37.85
CA VAL A 414 7.92 -9.41 -38.54
C VAL A 414 9.09 -9.96 -37.73
N TYR A 415 8.97 -11.19 -37.25
CA TYR A 415 10.00 -11.81 -36.45
C TYR A 415 11.26 -12.08 -37.28
N THR A 416 12.40 -11.68 -36.76
CA THR A 416 13.73 -11.83 -37.40
C THR A 416 14.77 -12.44 -36.46
N GLY A 417 14.30 -13.06 -35.37
CA GLY A 417 15.17 -13.72 -34.39
C GLY A 417 15.61 -15.13 -34.78
N PRO A 418 16.22 -15.86 -33.85
CA PRO A 418 16.62 -17.26 -34.08
C PRO A 418 15.43 -18.16 -34.39
N GLU A 419 15.65 -19.20 -35.21
CA GLU A 419 14.60 -20.20 -35.53
C GLU A 419 14.09 -20.90 -34.26
N PHE A 420 12.76 -21.12 -34.23
CA PHE A 420 12.14 -21.87 -33.15
C PHE A 420 12.44 -23.37 -33.31
N THR A 421 12.64 -24.04 -32.19
CA THR A 421 12.78 -25.51 -32.18
C THR A 421 11.42 -26.17 -32.41
N PRO A 422 11.23 -27.01 -33.44
CA PRO A 422 9.96 -27.68 -33.72
C PRO A 422 9.37 -28.39 -32.50
N GLY A 423 8.06 -28.27 -32.32
CA GLY A 423 7.32 -28.89 -31.24
C GLY A 423 7.47 -28.22 -29.87
N ARG A 424 8.36 -27.24 -29.72
CA ARG A 424 8.56 -26.50 -28.49
C ARG A 424 7.51 -25.36 -28.30
N THR A 425 7.17 -25.06 -27.05
CA THR A 425 6.28 -23.95 -26.72
C THR A 425 7.11 -22.69 -26.44
N TYR A 426 6.69 -21.59 -27.03
CA TYR A 426 7.24 -20.24 -26.81
C TYR A 426 6.18 -19.34 -26.20
N TYR A 427 6.60 -18.36 -25.40
CA TYR A 427 5.72 -17.39 -24.75
C TYR A 427 6.03 -15.99 -25.23
N LEU A 428 5.01 -15.36 -25.80
CA LEU A 428 5.09 -14.02 -26.38
C LEU A 428 4.44 -13.01 -25.42
N VAL A 429 5.06 -11.86 -25.26
CA VAL A 429 4.50 -10.72 -24.55
C VAL A 429 4.90 -9.43 -25.25
N VAL A 430 4.00 -8.46 -25.27
CA VAL A 430 4.23 -7.12 -25.81
C VAL A 430 4.06 -6.11 -24.69
N LEU A 431 5.05 -5.24 -24.54
CA LEU A 431 4.99 -4.10 -23.62
C LEU A 431 4.87 -2.80 -24.42
N ALA A 432 4.07 -1.87 -23.92
CA ALA A 432 4.00 -0.49 -24.42
C ALA A 432 4.69 0.44 -23.41
N PHE A 433 5.41 1.44 -23.91
CA PHE A 433 6.18 2.38 -23.11
C PHE A 433 5.94 3.82 -23.56
N SER A 434 5.93 4.76 -22.60
CA SER A 434 6.25 6.16 -22.84
C SER A 434 7.77 6.35 -23.01
N ASN A 435 8.22 7.45 -23.64
CA ASN A 435 9.65 7.73 -23.87
C ASN A 435 10.44 7.79 -22.55
N ASP A 436 9.86 8.41 -21.51
CA ASP A 436 10.43 8.54 -20.19
C ASP A 436 10.29 7.26 -19.35
N ARG A 437 9.63 6.25 -19.89
CA ARG A 437 9.32 4.98 -19.22
C ARG A 437 8.50 5.12 -17.94
N SER A 438 7.86 6.26 -17.71
CA SER A 438 6.99 6.47 -16.55
C SER A 438 5.66 5.75 -16.68
N THR A 439 5.24 5.44 -17.92
CA THR A 439 3.98 4.74 -18.19
C THR A 439 4.22 3.51 -19.03
N ARG A 440 3.65 2.39 -18.58
CA ARG A 440 3.87 1.07 -19.17
C ARG A 440 2.57 0.27 -19.19
N ALA A 441 2.41 -0.56 -20.22
CA ALA A 441 1.37 -1.59 -20.23
C ALA A 441 1.98 -2.90 -20.70
N ILE A 442 1.50 -4.02 -20.16
CA ILE A 442 1.93 -5.36 -20.54
C ILE A 442 0.74 -6.18 -21.02
N SER A 443 0.93 -6.90 -22.13
CA SER A 443 -0.10 -7.80 -22.67
C SER A 443 -0.24 -9.07 -21.86
N PRO A 444 -1.36 -9.80 -22.00
CA PRO A 444 -1.40 -11.22 -21.68
C PRO A 444 -0.24 -11.99 -22.34
N LEU A 445 0.30 -12.99 -21.62
CA LEU A 445 1.25 -13.93 -22.19
C LEU A 445 0.54 -14.86 -23.18
N VAL A 446 1.03 -14.93 -24.40
CA VAL A 446 0.51 -15.81 -25.45
C VAL A 446 1.46 -16.96 -25.67
N ALA A 447 1.03 -18.17 -25.33
CA ALA A 447 1.76 -19.38 -25.64
C ALA A 447 1.49 -19.80 -27.08
N VAL A 448 2.56 -20.13 -27.83
CA VAL A 448 2.48 -20.68 -29.21
C VAL A 448 3.36 -21.92 -29.31
N ARG A 449 3.07 -22.78 -30.26
CA ARG A 449 3.86 -24.01 -30.51
C ARG A 449 4.57 -23.88 -31.84
N ALA A 450 5.86 -24.14 -31.87
CA ALA A 450 6.64 -24.17 -33.09
C ALA A 450 6.24 -25.35 -34.00
N LEU A 451 6.12 -25.07 -35.31
CA LEU A 451 5.94 -26.08 -36.38
C LEU A 451 7.19 -26.88 -36.59
#